data_385883115c4be9643b886b859aedb270
#
_entry.id   385883115c4be9643b886b859aedb270
#
_cell.length_a   1.000
_cell.length_b   1.000
_cell.length_c   1.000
_cell.angle_alpha   90.00
_cell.angle_beta   90.00
_cell.angle_gamma   90.00
#
_symmetry.space_group_name_H-M   'P 1'
#
loop_
_entity.id
_entity.type
_entity.pdbx_description
1 polymer ?
#
loop_
_entity_poly.entity_id
_entity_poly.type
_entity_poly.pdbx_seq_one_letter_code
_entity_poly.pdbx_strand_id
1 'polypeptide(L)'
;DCTRNKLTVKQEVIQFLKSLGIDVHTTTKALGHQGFFRHNRIDISRELREERFLPTIIHEFAHYVIYNKKIVCKDFLPIFRQNDDYIYDELLKVTNWVDKNSTLEKLYIQKENLKTAIKQHEQIIKAKYPEFKRNECFKPFYKYARFSDLRYLLKHDAVRVLHWFSYKTYSIINLEQEFSDIPKEFAAYLRLKSCQRKQASISRKINKMNKYYNEPTELFARFVEGLFLDKEKINELAPRTFNLFYDLYQENYYTNLKELFSIVNICV
;
A
#
# COMPACT_ATOMS: atom_id res chain seq x y z
N ASP A 1 -46.21 0.87 24.40
CA ASP A 1 -44.96 1.65 24.13
C ASP A 1 -43.90 0.72 23.63
N CYS A 2 -43.85 0.61 22.30
CA CYS A 2 -42.83 -0.16 21.60
C CYS A 2 -41.64 0.78 21.33
N THR A 3 -40.70 0.90 22.27
CA THR A 3 -39.43 1.55 22.06
C THR A 3 -38.65 0.70 21.06
N ARG A 4 -38.87 0.94 19.73
CA ARG A 4 -37.98 0.46 18.71
C ARG A 4 -36.55 1.01 19.00
N ASN A 5 -35.66 0.16 19.47
CA ASN A 5 -34.25 0.48 19.50
C ASN A 5 -33.87 0.92 18.08
N LYS A 6 -33.63 2.22 17.87
CA LYS A 6 -33.09 2.72 16.59
C LYS A 6 -31.76 2.04 16.37
N LEU A 7 -31.66 1.28 15.28
CA LEU A 7 -30.38 0.71 14.83
C LEU A 7 -29.39 1.85 14.59
N THR A 8 -28.13 1.61 14.89
CA THR A 8 -27.07 2.52 14.44
C THR A 8 -26.88 2.38 12.95
N VAL A 9 -26.41 3.42 12.25
CA VAL A 9 -26.10 3.39 10.82
C VAL A 9 -25.21 2.19 10.46
N LYS A 10 -24.25 1.87 11.31
CA LYS A 10 -23.40 0.68 11.18
C LYS A 10 -24.21 -0.62 11.15
N GLN A 11 -25.18 -0.75 12.03
CA GLN A 11 -26.04 -1.95 12.08
C GLN A 11 -26.97 -2.02 10.86
N GLU A 12 -27.49 -0.89 10.41
CA GLU A 12 -28.33 -0.79 9.21
C GLU A 12 -27.54 -1.21 7.95
N VAL A 13 -26.31 -0.71 7.82
CA VAL A 13 -25.41 -1.11 6.72
C VAL A 13 -25.12 -2.61 6.74
N ILE A 14 -24.78 -3.17 7.91
CA ILE A 14 -24.53 -4.61 8.04
C ILE A 14 -25.78 -5.44 7.69
N GLN A 15 -26.97 -5.01 8.13
CA GLN A 15 -28.23 -5.70 7.80
C GLN A 15 -28.51 -5.63 6.30
N PHE A 16 -28.31 -4.48 5.69
CA PHE A 16 -28.47 -4.31 4.24
C PHE A 16 -27.53 -5.25 3.48
N LEU A 17 -26.25 -5.31 3.84
CA LEU A 17 -25.29 -6.22 3.19
C LEU A 17 -25.71 -7.68 3.33
N LYS A 18 -26.17 -8.08 4.52
CA LYS A 18 -26.69 -9.44 4.74
C LYS A 18 -27.94 -9.74 3.91
N SER A 19 -28.83 -8.76 3.68
CA SER A 19 -30.01 -8.96 2.82
C SER A 19 -29.63 -9.20 1.36
N LEU A 20 -28.44 -8.74 0.92
CA LEU A 20 -27.87 -9.02 -0.38
C LEU A 20 -27.10 -10.36 -0.44
N GLY A 21 -27.10 -11.14 0.63
CA GLY A 21 -26.36 -12.40 0.73
C GLY A 21 -24.87 -12.23 0.96
N ILE A 22 -24.43 -11.05 1.45
CA ILE A 22 -23.02 -10.77 1.78
C ILE A 22 -22.78 -11.13 3.24
N ASP A 23 -21.80 -12.00 3.48
CA ASP A 23 -21.35 -12.36 4.80
C ASP A 23 -20.33 -11.33 5.31
N VAL A 24 -20.66 -10.63 6.43
CA VAL A 24 -19.82 -9.56 6.97
C VAL A 24 -19.16 -10.00 8.27
N HIS A 25 -17.83 -10.06 8.26
CA HIS A 25 -16.99 -10.41 9.39
C HIS A 25 -16.19 -9.21 9.89
N THR A 26 -16.39 -8.80 11.12
CA THR A 26 -15.76 -7.62 11.73
C THR A 26 -14.65 -7.95 12.73
N THR A 27 -14.36 -9.23 12.92
CA THR A 27 -13.39 -9.74 13.90
C THR A 27 -12.15 -10.36 13.27
N THR A 28 -11.97 -10.19 11.96
CA THR A 28 -10.88 -10.83 11.20
C THR A 28 -9.55 -10.16 11.51
N LYS A 29 -8.50 -10.95 11.67
CA LYS A 29 -7.13 -10.46 11.73
C LYS A 29 -6.63 -10.21 10.30
N ALA A 30 -6.86 -9.01 9.80
CA ALA A 30 -6.56 -8.65 8.41
C ALA A 30 -5.11 -8.18 8.24
N LEU A 31 -4.14 -9.05 8.39
CA LEU A 31 -2.69 -8.89 8.21
C LEU A 31 -2.24 -7.70 7.32
N GLY A 32 -2.39 -6.46 7.84
CA GLY A 32 -1.98 -5.22 7.15
C GLY A 32 -3.01 -4.61 6.19
N HIS A 33 -4.22 -5.17 6.09
CA HIS A 33 -5.35 -4.60 5.36
C HIS A 33 -6.41 -4.05 6.31
N GLN A 34 -7.13 -3.01 5.90
CA GLN A 34 -8.27 -2.47 6.68
C GLN A 34 -9.51 -3.35 6.51
N GLY A 35 -9.74 -3.82 5.29
CA GLY A 35 -10.77 -4.76 4.90
C GLY A 35 -10.36 -5.51 3.65
N PHE A 36 -11.16 -6.48 3.23
CA PHE A 36 -11.08 -7.07 1.91
C PHE A 36 -12.41 -7.77 1.53
N PHE A 37 -12.74 -7.68 0.25
CA PHE A 37 -13.86 -8.39 -0.36
C PHE A 37 -13.36 -9.65 -1.06
N ARG A 38 -14.06 -10.76 -0.82
CA ARG A 38 -13.79 -12.01 -1.52
C ARG A 38 -15.09 -12.78 -1.75
N HIS A 39 -15.47 -12.95 -3.01
CA HIS A 39 -16.73 -13.56 -3.43
C HIS A 39 -17.93 -12.83 -2.81
N ASN A 40 -18.69 -13.45 -1.91
CA ASN A 40 -19.84 -12.86 -1.20
C ASN A 40 -19.50 -12.57 0.27
N ARG A 41 -18.25 -12.28 0.60
CA ARG A 41 -17.81 -12.04 1.96
C ARG A 41 -17.00 -10.75 2.03
N ILE A 42 -17.30 -9.93 3.04
CA ILE A 42 -16.53 -8.74 3.42
C ILE A 42 -15.93 -8.99 4.80
N ASP A 43 -14.60 -8.97 4.86
CA ASP A 43 -13.85 -9.04 6.12
C ASP A 43 -13.32 -7.67 6.49
N ILE A 44 -13.61 -7.22 7.70
CA ILE A 44 -13.13 -5.95 8.28
C ILE A 44 -12.14 -6.27 9.39
N SER A 45 -11.02 -5.56 9.44
CA SER A 45 -10.02 -5.72 10.47
C SER A 45 -10.59 -5.36 11.83
N ARG A 46 -10.39 -6.24 12.84
CA ARG A 46 -10.75 -5.96 14.23
C ARG A 46 -9.97 -4.79 14.85
N GLU A 47 -8.83 -4.43 14.26
CA GLU A 47 -7.95 -3.34 14.71
C GLU A 47 -8.31 -2.00 14.04
N LEU A 48 -9.36 -1.99 13.20
CA LEU A 48 -9.80 -0.79 12.49
C LEU A 48 -10.45 0.19 13.47
N ARG A 49 -10.04 1.47 13.40
CA ARG A 49 -10.67 2.53 14.16
C ARG A 49 -12.13 2.72 13.73
N GLU A 50 -12.98 3.12 14.66
CA GLU A 50 -14.42 3.24 14.41
C GLU A 50 -14.75 4.22 13.28
N GLU A 51 -14.05 5.35 13.19
CA GLU A 51 -14.24 6.34 12.13
C GLU A 51 -13.90 5.80 10.72
N ARG A 52 -13.08 4.74 10.64
CA ARG A 52 -12.69 4.10 9.36
C ARG A 52 -13.61 2.96 8.98
N PHE A 53 -14.53 2.54 9.86
CA PHE A 53 -15.38 1.38 9.62
C PHE A 53 -16.29 1.58 8.39
N LEU A 54 -17.10 2.65 8.38
CA LEU A 54 -18.02 2.93 7.27
C LEU A 54 -17.27 3.20 5.94
N PRO A 55 -16.21 4.05 5.89
CA PRO A 55 -15.44 4.20 4.67
C PRO A 55 -14.91 2.88 4.13
N THR A 56 -14.36 2.02 5.00
CA THR A 56 -13.80 0.73 4.59
C THR A 56 -14.88 -0.23 4.08
N ILE A 57 -16.01 -0.34 4.75
CA ILE A 57 -17.08 -1.25 4.32
C ILE A 57 -17.71 -0.78 3.00
N ILE A 58 -17.80 0.53 2.76
CA ILE A 58 -18.27 1.12 1.51
C ILE A 58 -17.30 0.82 0.37
N HIS A 59 -16.00 0.93 0.63
CA HIS A 59 -14.95 0.56 -0.30
C HIS A 59 -15.07 -0.92 -0.72
N GLU A 60 -15.17 -1.83 0.25
CA GLU A 60 -15.31 -3.27 -0.03
C GLU A 60 -16.63 -3.61 -0.72
N PHE A 61 -17.69 -2.87 -0.40
CA PHE A 61 -18.96 -3.00 -1.08
C PHE A 61 -18.91 -2.55 -2.55
N ALA A 62 -18.12 -1.53 -2.86
CA ALA A 62 -17.89 -1.14 -4.26
C ALA A 62 -17.25 -2.29 -5.07
N HIS A 63 -16.32 -3.04 -4.49
CA HIS A 63 -15.78 -4.25 -5.11
C HIS A 63 -16.86 -5.33 -5.35
N TYR A 64 -17.76 -5.53 -4.38
CA TYR A 64 -18.90 -6.43 -4.56
C TYR A 64 -19.81 -6.00 -5.71
N VAL A 65 -20.12 -4.71 -5.82
CA VAL A 65 -20.96 -4.18 -6.90
C VAL A 65 -20.32 -4.44 -8.27
N ILE A 66 -19.02 -4.19 -8.40
CA ILE A 66 -18.28 -4.46 -9.63
C ILE A 66 -18.26 -5.96 -9.93
N TYR A 67 -18.01 -6.79 -8.94
CA TYR A 67 -17.97 -8.24 -9.09
C TYR A 67 -19.29 -8.79 -9.63
N ASN A 68 -20.43 -8.35 -9.08
CA ASN A 68 -21.75 -8.74 -9.57
C ASN A 68 -22.04 -8.23 -10.97
N LYS A 69 -21.66 -6.98 -11.29
CA LYS A 69 -21.79 -6.44 -12.64
C LYS A 69 -20.95 -7.21 -13.65
N LYS A 70 -19.72 -7.60 -13.28
CA LYS A 70 -18.84 -8.40 -14.13
C LYS A 70 -19.43 -9.76 -14.48
N ILE A 71 -20.19 -10.39 -13.58
CA ILE A 71 -20.86 -11.67 -13.84
C ILE A 71 -22.02 -11.49 -14.84
N VAL A 72 -22.76 -10.37 -14.73
CA VAL A 72 -24.00 -10.13 -15.48
C VAL A 72 -23.74 -9.36 -16.77
N CYS A 73 -22.75 -8.51 -16.82
CA CYS A 73 -22.51 -7.58 -17.92
C CYS A 73 -21.02 -7.51 -18.29
N LYS A 74 -20.74 -7.57 -19.61
CA LYS A 74 -19.36 -7.40 -20.12
C LYS A 74 -18.77 -6.02 -19.78
N ASP A 75 -19.64 -5.04 -19.65
CA ASP A 75 -19.29 -3.65 -19.36
C ASP A 75 -19.58 -3.31 -17.90
N PHE A 76 -18.79 -3.86 -17.03
CA PHE A 76 -18.95 -3.70 -15.57
C PHE A 76 -18.38 -2.38 -15.00
N LEU A 77 -17.58 -1.66 -15.78
CA LEU A 77 -17.01 -0.35 -15.42
C LEU A 77 -17.17 0.65 -16.58
N PRO A 78 -18.42 1.09 -16.86
CA PRO A 78 -18.68 2.00 -17.98
C PRO A 78 -17.98 3.35 -17.88
N ILE A 79 -17.55 3.77 -16.67
CA ILE A 79 -16.74 4.97 -16.47
C ILE A 79 -15.42 4.92 -17.26
N PHE A 80 -14.87 3.71 -17.53
CA PHE A 80 -13.64 3.53 -18.29
C PHE A 80 -13.84 3.26 -19.79
N ARG A 81 -15.09 3.35 -20.30
CA ARG A 81 -15.42 3.04 -21.71
C ARG A 81 -14.66 3.86 -22.72
N GLN A 82 -14.37 5.10 -22.38
CA GLN A 82 -13.86 6.06 -23.35
C GLN A 82 -12.35 6.03 -23.51
N ASN A 83 -11.62 5.13 -22.81
CA ASN A 83 -10.15 5.15 -22.75
C ASN A 83 -9.60 6.57 -22.52
N ASP A 84 -10.27 7.35 -21.68
CA ASP A 84 -9.95 8.74 -21.42
C ASP A 84 -8.88 8.80 -20.32
N ASP A 85 -7.66 9.18 -20.68
CA ASP A 85 -6.56 9.36 -19.73
C ASP A 85 -6.92 10.34 -18.61
N TYR A 86 -7.80 11.32 -18.88
CA TYR A 86 -8.27 12.26 -17.86
C TYR A 86 -9.07 11.59 -16.73
N ILE A 87 -9.86 10.56 -17.05
CA ILE A 87 -10.61 9.81 -16.02
C ILE A 87 -9.63 9.10 -15.09
N TYR A 88 -8.58 8.47 -15.62
CA TYR A 88 -7.53 7.86 -14.82
C TYR A 88 -6.81 8.87 -13.93
N ASP A 89 -6.44 10.03 -14.47
CA ASP A 89 -5.77 11.09 -13.72
C ASP A 89 -6.67 11.64 -12.60
N GLU A 90 -7.95 11.84 -12.86
CA GLU A 90 -8.93 12.25 -11.85
C GLU A 90 -9.05 11.22 -10.74
N LEU A 91 -9.22 9.94 -11.08
CA LEU A 91 -9.33 8.85 -10.11
C LEU A 91 -8.06 8.64 -9.30
N LEU A 92 -6.88 8.86 -9.88
CA LEU A 92 -5.62 8.86 -9.14
C LEU A 92 -5.54 10.02 -8.13
N LYS A 93 -6.03 11.22 -8.48
CA LYS A 93 -6.12 12.34 -7.53
C LYS A 93 -7.04 12.01 -6.36
N VAL A 94 -8.20 11.42 -6.65
CA VAL A 94 -9.14 10.94 -5.61
C VAL A 94 -8.46 9.90 -4.71
N THR A 95 -7.81 8.90 -5.30
CA THR A 95 -7.10 7.84 -4.56
C THR A 95 -6.06 8.42 -3.62
N ASN A 96 -5.26 9.37 -4.10
CA ASN A 96 -4.25 10.05 -3.27
C ASN A 96 -4.87 10.87 -2.14
N TRP A 97 -6.02 11.48 -2.38
CA TRP A 97 -6.74 12.25 -1.37
C TRP A 97 -7.38 11.36 -0.29
N VAL A 98 -8.01 10.25 -0.69
CA VAL A 98 -8.65 9.28 0.23
C VAL A 98 -7.59 8.62 1.13
N ASP A 99 -6.42 8.30 0.59
CA ASP A 99 -5.32 7.63 1.29
C ASP A 99 -4.30 8.66 1.85
N LYS A 100 -4.78 9.61 2.65
CA LYS A 100 -4.08 10.81 3.17
C LYS A 100 -2.70 10.58 3.82
N ASN A 101 -2.37 9.38 4.23
CA ASN A 101 -1.08 9.03 4.81
C ASN A 101 -0.48 7.86 4.04
N SER A 102 -0.45 8.00 2.72
CA SER A 102 -0.13 6.87 1.88
C SER A 102 1.20 6.26 2.31
N THR A 103 1.14 4.98 2.62
CA THR A 103 2.33 4.14 2.79
C THR A 103 3.27 4.32 1.60
N LEU A 104 2.71 4.63 0.43
CA LEU A 104 3.42 4.90 -0.81
C LEU A 104 4.32 6.14 -0.71
N GLU A 105 3.81 7.27 -0.19
CA GLU A 105 4.61 8.49 0.00
C GLU A 105 5.79 8.24 0.94
N LYS A 106 5.53 7.57 2.07
CA LYS A 106 6.59 7.18 3.02
C LYS A 106 7.65 6.29 2.36
N LEU A 107 7.24 5.38 1.48
CA LEU A 107 8.17 4.53 0.72
C LEU A 107 9.01 5.35 -0.28
N TYR A 108 8.44 6.35 -0.94
CA TYR A 108 9.21 7.25 -1.82
C TYR A 108 10.22 8.07 -1.03
N ILE A 109 9.83 8.64 0.11
CA ILE A 109 10.76 9.38 1.00
C ILE A 109 11.90 8.45 1.46
N GLN A 110 11.59 7.23 1.92
CA GLN A 110 12.61 6.26 2.31
C GLN A 110 13.54 5.89 1.14
N LYS A 111 13.01 5.76 -0.08
CA LYS A 111 13.81 5.47 -1.26
C LYS A 111 14.79 6.60 -1.59
N GLU A 112 14.39 7.86 -1.48
CA GLU A 112 15.27 9.01 -1.71
C GLU A 112 16.33 9.14 -0.60
N ASN A 113 15.96 8.90 0.66
CA ASN A 113 16.93 8.86 1.77
C ASN A 113 18.00 7.77 1.54
N LEU A 114 17.59 6.59 1.09
CA LEU A 114 18.54 5.52 0.76
C LEU A 114 19.43 5.87 -0.44
N LYS A 115 18.89 6.56 -1.43
CA LYS A 115 19.67 7.04 -2.60
C LYS A 115 20.77 8.02 -2.19
N THR A 116 20.45 8.90 -1.25
CA THR A 116 21.41 9.85 -0.66
C THR A 116 22.49 9.11 0.13
N ALA A 117 22.11 8.16 1.00
CA ALA A 117 23.04 7.35 1.76
C ALA A 117 23.97 6.51 0.85
N ILE A 118 23.43 5.94 -0.22
CA ILE A 118 24.21 5.21 -1.24
C ILE A 118 25.30 6.12 -1.85
N LYS A 119 24.95 7.36 -2.23
CA LYS A 119 25.93 8.32 -2.78
C LYS A 119 27.02 8.66 -1.76
N GLN A 120 26.66 8.89 -0.50
CA GLN A 120 27.63 9.18 0.57
C GLN A 120 28.62 8.03 0.78
N HIS A 121 28.12 6.79 0.88
CA HIS A 121 29.00 5.64 1.02
C HIS A 121 29.88 5.41 -0.19
N GLU A 122 29.38 5.66 -1.40
CA GLU A 122 30.16 5.59 -2.64
C GLU A 122 31.29 6.63 -2.65
N GLN A 123 31.05 7.84 -2.17
CA GLN A 123 32.05 8.88 -2.05
C GLN A 123 33.18 8.48 -1.06
N ILE A 124 32.81 7.89 0.09
CA ILE A 124 33.82 7.40 1.06
C ILE A 124 34.71 6.33 0.44
N ILE A 125 34.15 5.43 -0.35
CA ILE A 125 34.93 4.38 -1.02
C ILE A 125 35.83 4.99 -2.10
N LYS A 126 35.30 5.89 -2.92
CA LYS A 126 36.04 6.54 -4.01
C LYS A 126 37.16 7.44 -3.54
N ALA A 127 37.09 7.99 -2.33
CA ALA A 127 38.20 8.77 -1.75
C ALA A 127 39.51 7.98 -1.69
N LYS A 128 39.46 6.64 -1.52
CA LYS A 128 40.64 5.76 -1.50
C LYS A 128 40.76 4.90 -2.74
N TYR A 129 39.63 4.58 -3.37
CA TYR A 129 39.55 3.74 -4.56
C TYR A 129 38.80 4.48 -5.68
N PRO A 130 39.41 5.42 -6.41
CA PRO A 130 38.71 6.23 -7.42
C PRO A 130 38.03 5.41 -8.52
N GLU A 131 38.63 4.24 -8.87
CA GLU A 131 38.10 3.30 -9.87
C GLU A 131 36.90 2.47 -9.40
N PHE A 132 36.43 2.71 -8.16
CA PHE A 132 35.31 1.95 -7.64
C PHE A 132 34.05 2.15 -8.47
N LYS A 133 33.46 1.03 -8.90
CA LYS A 133 32.18 0.98 -9.59
C LYS A 133 31.15 0.19 -8.79
N ARG A 134 30.01 0.80 -8.53
CA ARG A 134 28.95 0.28 -7.65
C ARG A 134 28.48 -1.13 -8.01
N ASN A 135 28.38 -1.44 -9.30
CA ASN A 135 27.83 -2.70 -9.81
C ASN A 135 28.90 -3.78 -10.04
N GLU A 136 30.16 -3.45 -9.86
CA GLU A 136 31.25 -4.39 -9.99
C GLU A 136 31.68 -5.02 -8.67
N CYS A 137 32.41 -6.12 -8.77
CA CYS A 137 33.00 -6.78 -7.61
C CYS A 137 34.14 -5.92 -7.04
N PHE A 138 34.01 -5.51 -5.80
CA PHE A 138 35.03 -4.73 -5.11
C PHE A 138 36.14 -5.63 -4.57
N LYS A 139 37.09 -6.04 -5.43
CA LYS A 139 38.17 -6.96 -5.14
C LYS A 139 38.94 -6.64 -3.84
N PRO A 140 39.30 -5.37 -3.53
CA PRO A 140 40.02 -5.03 -2.30
C PRO A 140 39.24 -5.47 -1.04
N PHE A 141 37.92 -5.26 -1.00
CA PHE A 141 37.10 -5.73 0.10
C PHE A 141 37.08 -7.27 0.21
N TYR A 142 36.90 -7.97 -0.88
CA TYR A 142 36.87 -9.43 -0.89
C TYR A 142 38.20 -10.05 -0.43
N LYS A 143 39.33 -9.43 -0.79
CA LYS A 143 40.65 -9.84 -0.31
C LYS A 143 40.75 -9.63 1.20
N TYR A 144 40.32 -8.49 1.72
CA TYR A 144 40.31 -8.18 3.16
C TYR A 144 39.41 -9.10 3.96
N ALA A 145 38.18 -9.31 3.49
CA ALA A 145 37.16 -10.10 4.19
C ALA A 145 37.28 -11.61 4.00
N ARG A 146 38.29 -12.10 3.28
CA ARG A 146 38.42 -13.52 2.86
C ARG A 146 38.26 -14.51 4.02
N PHE A 147 38.88 -14.21 5.15
CA PHE A 147 38.90 -15.06 6.34
C PHE A 147 38.12 -14.49 7.51
N SER A 148 37.30 -13.47 7.29
CA SER A 148 36.50 -12.78 8.28
C SER A 148 35.01 -13.07 8.10
N ASP A 149 34.26 -13.00 9.21
CA ASP A 149 32.80 -13.11 9.21
C ASP A 149 32.11 -11.90 8.55
N LEU A 150 32.85 -10.81 8.27
CA LEU A 150 32.37 -9.66 7.49
C LEU A 150 31.73 -10.05 6.15
N ARG A 151 32.17 -11.14 5.53
CA ARG A 151 31.62 -11.64 4.27
C ARG A 151 30.13 -11.95 4.34
N TYR A 152 29.63 -12.34 5.51
CA TYR A 152 28.21 -12.65 5.70
C TYR A 152 27.36 -11.38 5.68
N LEU A 153 27.88 -10.24 6.14
CA LEU A 153 27.22 -8.95 6.11
C LEU A 153 27.04 -8.34 4.72
N LEU A 154 27.72 -8.90 3.70
CA LEU A 154 27.43 -8.54 2.31
C LEU A 154 26.00 -8.90 1.87
N LYS A 155 25.46 -9.99 2.40
CA LYS A 155 24.14 -10.52 2.04
C LYS A 155 23.04 -10.20 3.06
N HIS A 156 23.44 -9.96 4.32
CA HIS A 156 22.52 -9.78 5.44
C HIS A 156 22.91 -8.56 6.27
N ASP A 157 21.94 -7.86 6.85
CA ASP A 157 22.19 -6.71 7.73
C ASP A 157 22.55 -7.13 9.15
N ALA A 158 22.17 -8.34 9.52
CA ALA A 158 22.57 -9.00 10.75
C ALA A 158 22.73 -10.51 10.49
N VAL A 159 23.71 -11.12 11.13
CA VAL A 159 24.03 -12.54 10.96
C VAL A 159 24.38 -13.12 12.31
N ARG A 160 23.82 -14.28 12.59
CA ARG A 160 24.20 -15.09 13.77
C ARG A 160 25.12 -16.21 13.32
N VAL A 161 26.35 -16.18 13.76
CA VAL A 161 27.39 -17.15 13.40
C VAL A 161 27.70 -18.02 14.60
N LEU A 162 27.76 -19.34 14.38
CA LEU A 162 28.20 -20.30 15.42
C LEU A 162 29.71 -20.32 15.46
N HIS A 163 30.28 -19.98 16.63
CA HIS A 163 31.70 -20.12 16.94
C HIS A 163 31.85 -21.17 18.03
N TRP A 164 32.46 -22.29 17.71
CA TRP A 164 32.67 -23.40 18.67
C TRP A 164 31.37 -23.77 19.39
N PHE A 165 31.17 -23.31 20.60
CA PHE A 165 30.01 -23.61 21.45
C PHE A 165 29.12 -22.40 21.71
N SER A 166 29.39 -21.24 21.09
CA SER A 166 28.62 -20.01 21.29
C SER A 166 28.19 -19.37 19.96
N TYR A 167 27.06 -18.67 20.02
CA TYR A 167 26.63 -17.87 18.90
C TYR A 167 27.04 -16.40 19.07
N LYS A 168 27.66 -15.85 18.06
CA LYS A 168 27.92 -14.41 17.98
C LYS A 168 27.05 -13.77 16.89
N THR A 169 26.39 -12.66 17.24
CA THR A 169 25.57 -11.90 16.28
C THR A 169 26.36 -10.70 15.82
N TYR A 170 26.55 -10.59 14.52
CA TYR A 170 27.17 -9.44 13.87
C TYR A 170 26.10 -8.60 13.17
N SER A 171 26.25 -7.25 13.23
CA SER A 171 25.30 -6.32 12.63
C SER A 171 26.02 -5.17 11.91
N ILE A 172 25.44 -4.72 10.78
CA ILE A 172 25.92 -3.54 10.07
C ILE A 172 25.81 -2.26 10.92
N ILE A 173 24.89 -2.25 11.90
CA ILE A 173 24.68 -1.09 12.79
C ILE A 173 25.89 -0.94 13.74
N ASN A 174 26.39 -2.05 14.29
CA ASN A 174 27.47 -2.07 15.28
C ASN A 174 28.83 -2.45 14.67
N LEU A 175 29.01 -2.20 13.38
CA LEU A 175 30.12 -2.73 12.60
C LEU A 175 31.50 -2.38 13.17
N GLU A 176 31.70 -1.12 13.59
CA GLU A 176 32.98 -0.64 14.16
C GLU A 176 33.20 -1.13 15.60
N GLN A 177 32.14 -1.48 16.34
CA GLN A 177 32.25 -2.05 17.69
C GLN A 177 32.63 -3.54 17.61
N GLU A 178 32.14 -4.24 16.60
CA GLU A 178 32.37 -5.67 16.41
C GLU A 178 33.67 -5.97 15.67
N PHE A 179 34.12 -5.03 14.83
CA PHE A 179 35.32 -5.10 14.00
C PHE A 179 36.08 -3.77 14.09
N SER A 180 36.77 -3.54 15.23
CA SER A 180 37.45 -2.28 15.57
C SER A 180 38.45 -1.79 14.51
N ASP A 181 39.08 -2.74 13.79
CA ASP A 181 40.15 -2.44 12.82
C ASP A 181 39.61 -2.36 11.37
N ILE A 182 38.28 -2.33 11.18
CA ILE A 182 37.70 -2.27 9.84
C ILE A 182 38.02 -0.91 9.19
N PRO A 183 38.64 -0.87 8.00
CA PRO A 183 38.85 0.37 7.25
C PRO A 183 37.53 1.04 6.91
N LYS A 184 37.47 2.37 7.01
CA LYS A 184 36.26 3.18 6.75
C LYS A 184 35.61 2.89 5.41
N GLU A 185 36.42 2.70 4.37
CA GLU A 185 35.96 2.38 3.02
C GLU A 185 35.29 1.00 2.93
N PHE A 186 35.75 0.04 3.74
CA PHE A 186 35.15 -1.32 3.78
C PHE A 186 33.86 -1.34 4.61
N ALA A 187 33.82 -0.59 5.71
CA ALA A 187 32.59 -0.34 6.46
C ALA A 187 31.55 0.35 5.55
N ALA A 188 31.97 1.39 4.82
CA ALA A 188 31.12 2.07 3.84
C ALA A 188 30.61 1.12 2.75
N TYR A 189 31.43 0.18 2.26
CA TYR A 189 31.03 -0.80 1.27
C TYR A 189 29.93 -1.74 1.77
N LEU A 190 30.03 -2.24 3.01
CA LEU A 190 29.00 -3.07 3.62
C LEU A 190 27.68 -2.29 3.79
N ARG A 191 27.73 -1.03 4.24
CA ARG A 191 26.58 -0.14 4.38
C ARG A 191 25.97 0.20 3.02
N LEU A 192 26.80 0.41 1.99
CA LEU A 192 26.35 0.57 0.59
C LEU A 192 25.52 -0.64 0.15
N LYS A 193 26.03 -1.87 0.37
CA LYS A 193 25.31 -3.10 0.01
C LYS A 193 24.01 -3.26 0.78
N SER A 194 23.98 -2.91 2.06
CA SER A 194 22.74 -2.86 2.86
C SER A 194 21.72 -1.88 2.27
N CYS A 195 22.14 -0.64 2.00
CA CYS A 195 21.27 0.38 1.40
C CYS A 195 20.73 -0.06 0.04
N GLN A 196 21.54 -0.70 -0.81
CA GLN A 196 21.08 -1.24 -2.08
C GLN A 196 20.01 -2.31 -1.92
N ARG A 197 20.19 -3.26 -0.99
CA ARG A 197 19.17 -4.29 -0.68
C ARG A 197 17.85 -3.67 -0.21
N LYS A 198 17.93 -2.70 0.71
CA LYS A 198 16.77 -1.98 1.24
C LYS A 198 16.06 -1.20 0.11
N GLN A 199 16.83 -0.49 -0.73
CA GLN A 199 16.28 0.24 -1.87
C GLN A 199 15.57 -0.68 -2.87
N ALA A 200 16.15 -1.84 -3.19
CA ALA A 200 15.52 -2.83 -4.06
C ALA A 200 14.23 -3.40 -3.45
N SER A 201 14.21 -3.65 -2.13
CA SER A 201 13.02 -4.10 -1.41
C SER A 201 11.91 -3.05 -1.44
N ILE A 202 12.26 -1.77 -1.17
CA ILE A 202 11.31 -0.65 -1.22
C ILE A 202 10.78 -0.45 -2.64
N SER A 203 11.64 -0.49 -3.66
CA SER A 203 11.21 -0.36 -5.06
C SER A 203 10.21 -1.45 -5.46
N ARG A 204 10.41 -2.70 -5.01
CA ARG A 204 9.42 -3.78 -5.24
C ARG A 204 8.09 -3.51 -4.54
N LYS A 205 8.11 -2.96 -3.31
CA LYS A 205 6.88 -2.58 -2.59
C LYS A 205 6.16 -1.44 -3.33
N ILE A 206 6.89 -0.40 -3.75
CA ILE A 206 6.34 0.71 -4.54
C ILE A 206 5.69 0.20 -5.82
N ASN A 207 6.38 -0.66 -6.59
CA ASN A 207 5.83 -1.21 -7.83
C ASN A 207 4.57 -2.04 -7.60
N LYS A 208 4.54 -2.84 -6.51
CA LYS A 208 3.35 -3.61 -6.13
C LYS A 208 2.18 -2.68 -5.77
N MET A 209 2.45 -1.62 -5.01
CA MET A 209 1.41 -0.66 -4.62
C MET A 209 0.92 0.16 -5.81
N ASN A 210 1.83 0.63 -6.68
CA ASN A 210 1.43 1.34 -7.90
C ASN A 210 0.55 0.46 -8.79
N LYS A 211 0.91 -0.82 -8.96
CA LYS A 211 0.05 -1.76 -9.70
C LYS A 211 -1.34 -1.87 -9.07
N TYR A 212 -1.41 -2.01 -7.75
CA TYR A 212 -2.67 -2.09 -7.02
C TYR A 212 -3.51 -0.80 -7.18
N TYR A 213 -2.91 0.39 -6.97
CA TYR A 213 -3.61 1.66 -7.08
C TYR A 213 -4.04 2.03 -8.51
N ASN A 214 -3.43 1.43 -9.52
CA ASN A 214 -3.83 1.63 -10.92
C ASN A 214 -4.84 0.57 -11.42
N GLU A 215 -5.26 -0.38 -10.60
CA GLU A 215 -6.32 -1.31 -10.97
C GLU A 215 -7.66 -0.57 -11.08
N PRO A 216 -8.38 -0.65 -12.21
CA PRO A 216 -9.65 0.08 -12.41
C PRO A 216 -10.69 -0.15 -11.32
N THR A 217 -10.75 -1.39 -10.80
CA THR A 217 -11.66 -1.75 -9.72
C THR A 217 -11.32 -1.06 -8.40
N GLU A 218 -10.03 -0.89 -8.12
CA GLU A 218 -9.55 -0.18 -6.93
C GLU A 218 -9.78 1.33 -7.06
N LEU A 219 -9.48 1.91 -8.22
CA LEU A 219 -9.75 3.32 -8.51
C LEU A 219 -11.24 3.66 -8.32
N PHE A 220 -12.12 2.79 -8.81
CA PHE A 220 -13.56 2.96 -8.61
C PHE A 220 -13.96 2.82 -7.13
N ALA A 221 -13.44 1.82 -6.42
CA ALA A 221 -13.74 1.64 -5.01
C ALA A 221 -13.30 2.84 -4.16
N ARG A 222 -12.12 3.42 -4.45
CA ARG A 222 -11.65 4.67 -3.82
C ARG A 222 -12.51 5.88 -4.17
N PHE A 223 -12.99 5.95 -5.40
CA PHE A 223 -13.94 7.00 -5.79
C PHE A 223 -15.24 6.91 -4.98
N VAL A 224 -15.81 5.72 -4.85
CA VAL A 224 -17.03 5.49 -4.05
C VAL A 224 -16.79 5.77 -2.55
N GLU A 225 -15.65 5.35 -2.00
CA GLU A 225 -15.22 5.70 -0.63
C GLU A 225 -15.11 7.21 -0.47
N GLY A 226 -14.53 7.89 -1.46
CA GLY A 226 -14.37 9.34 -1.48
C GLY A 226 -15.70 10.08 -1.47
N LEU A 227 -16.69 9.63 -2.24
CA LEU A 227 -18.06 10.20 -2.24
C LEU A 227 -18.70 10.15 -0.85
N PHE A 228 -18.41 9.11 -0.07
CA PHE A 228 -18.87 9.01 1.31
C PHE A 228 -18.13 9.99 2.24
N LEU A 229 -16.83 10.18 2.03
CA LEU A 229 -16.01 11.03 2.89
C LEU A 229 -16.28 12.52 2.66
N ASP A 230 -16.37 12.95 1.41
CA ASP A 230 -16.58 14.36 1.03
C ASP A 230 -16.93 14.44 -0.47
N LYS A 231 -18.22 14.45 -0.77
CA LYS A 231 -18.76 14.48 -2.14
C LYS A 231 -18.32 15.73 -2.91
N GLU A 232 -18.35 16.89 -2.25
CA GLU A 232 -17.98 18.17 -2.86
C GLU A 232 -16.51 18.14 -3.28
N LYS A 233 -15.65 17.62 -2.41
CA LYS A 233 -14.23 17.44 -2.72
C LYS A 233 -13.99 16.48 -3.87
N ILE A 234 -14.76 15.40 -3.96
CA ILE A 234 -14.64 14.45 -5.06
C ILE A 234 -15.09 15.10 -6.38
N ASN A 235 -16.15 15.87 -6.37
CA ASN A 235 -16.59 16.62 -7.54
C ASN A 235 -15.53 17.67 -8.01
N GLU A 236 -14.83 18.30 -7.07
CA GLU A 236 -13.70 19.20 -7.37
C GLU A 236 -12.51 18.44 -8.01
N LEU A 237 -12.13 17.30 -7.43
CA LEU A 237 -10.96 16.54 -7.85
C LEU A 237 -11.18 15.74 -9.15
N ALA A 238 -12.40 15.29 -9.37
CA ALA A 238 -12.78 14.39 -10.45
C ALA A 238 -14.11 14.77 -11.12
N PRO A 239 -14.24 15.99 -11.67
CA PRO A 239 -15.52 16.50 -12.16
C PRO A 239 -16.11 15.68 -13.33
N ARG A 240 -15.28 15.19 -14.25
CA ARG A 240 -15.76 14.36 -15.37
C ARG A 240 -16.22 13.00 -14.90
N THR A 241 -15.42 12.35 -14.05
CA THR A 241 -15.74 11.06 -13.42
C THR A 241 -17.02 11.17 -12.60
N PHE A 242 -17.17 12.27 -11.85
CA PHE A 242 -18.36 12.53 -11.03
C PHE A 242 -19.61 12.64 -11.90
N ASN A 243 -19.58 13.40 -13.01
CA ASN A 243 -20.72 13.56 -13.92
C ASN A 243 -21.10 12.22 -14.58
N LEU A 244 -20.13 11.46 -15.09
CA LEU A 244 -20.37 10.12 -15.65
C LEU A 244 -20.97 9.16 -14.62
N PHE A 245 -20.46 9.18 -13.39
CA PHE A 245 -21.03 8.38 -12.31
C PHE A 245 -22.44 8.82 -11.95
N TYR A 246 -22.70 10.14 -11.89
CA TYR A 246 -24.01 10.70 -11.60
C TYR A 246 -25.04 10.27 -12.63
N ASP A 247 -24.74 10.33 -13.93
CA ASP A 247 -25.62 9.88 -15.00
C ASP A 247 -25.98 8.40 -14.84
N LEU A 248 -24.99 7.53 -14.63
CA LEU A 248 -25.20 6.11 -14.36
C LEU A 248 -26.01 5.84 -13.08
N TYR A 249 -25.81 6.68 -12.07
CA TYR A 249 -26.54 6.60 -10.80
C TYR A 249 -28.03 6.98 -11.01
N GLN A 250 -28.33 8.01 -11.78
CA GLN A 250 -29.70 8.41 -12.12
C GLN A 250 -30.40 7.35 -12.97
N GLU A 251 -29.70 6.73 -13.89
CA GLU A 251 -30.18 5.59 -14.70
C GLU A 251 -30.36 4.28 -13.89
N ASN A 252 -30.14 4.30 -12.59
CA ASN A 252 -30.16 3.13 -11.70
C ASN A 252 -29.18 2.02 -12.12
N TYR A 253 -28.09 2.36 -12.79
CA TYR A 253 -27.07 1.38 -13.16
C TYR A 253 -26.44 0.72 -11.93
N TYR A 254 -26.23 1.49 -10.86
CA TYR A 254 -25.68 1.03 -9.58
C TYR A 254 -26.76 0.99 -8.49
N THR A 255 -27.83 0.22 -8.66
CA THR A 255 -28.99 0.15 -7.75
C THR A 255 -28.57 -0.12 -6.31
N ASN A 256 -27.71 -1.11 -6.10
CA ASN A 256 -27.24 -1.48 -4.74
C ASN A 256 -26.43 -0.38 -4.06
N LEU A 257 -25.63 0.42 -4.84
CA LEU A 257 -24.95 1.59 -4.29
C LEU A 257 -25.96 2.71 -3.93
N LYS A 258 -27.02 2.87 -4.72
CA LYS A 258 -28.07 3.86 -4.45
C LYS A 258 -28.78 3.54 -3.13
N GLU A 259 -29.08 2.28 -2.87
CA GLU A 259 -29.69 1.84 -1.61
C GLU A 259 -28.73 2.05 -0.43
N LEU A 260 -27.46 1.66 -0.57
CA LEU A 260 -26.45 1.90 0.47
C LEU A 260 -26.29 3.40 0.78
N PHE A 261 -26.21 4.24 -0.23
CA PHE A 261 -26.05 5.69 -0.09
C PHE A 261 -27.27 6.32 0.63
N SER A 262 -28.46 5.81 0.38
CA SER A 262 -29.67 6.22 1.13
C SER A 262 -29.55 5.89 2.65
N ILE A 263 -29.02 4.72 2.99
CA ILE A 263 -28.83 4.30 4.39
C ILE A 263 -27.81 5.20 5.11
N VAL A 264 -26.74 5.57 4.42
CA VAL A 264 -25.65 6.41 4.99
C VAL A 264 -25.86 7.90 4.75
N ASN A 265 -27.04 8.32 4.27
CA ASN A 265 -27.45 9.70 4.01
C ASN A 265 -26.54 10.46 3.03
N ILE A 266 -26.04 9.78 1.99
CA ILE A 266 -25.34 10.43 0.89
C ILE A 266 -26.35 10.78 -0.21
N CYS A 267 -26.52 12.07 -0.48
CA CYS A 267 -27.22 12.55 -1.68
C CYS A 267 -26.20 12.73 -2.79
N VAL A 268 -26.18 11.85 -3.78
CA VAL A 268 -25.34 12.00 -5.00
C VAL A 268 -26.06 12.87 -6.01
#